data_77a4038ed20346b42602cfd460df43f1
#
_entry.id   77a4038ed20346b42602cfd460df43f1
#
_cell.length_a   1.000
_cell.length_b   1.000
_cell.length_c   1.000
_cell.angle_alpha   90.00
_cell.angle_beta   90.00
_cell.angle_gamma   90.00
#
_symmetry.space_group_name_H-M   'P 1'
#
loop_
_entity.id
_entity.type
_entity.pdbx_description
1 polymer ?
#
loop_
_entity_poly.entity_id
_entity_poly.type
_entity_poly.pdbx_seq_one_letter_code
_entity_poly.pdbx_strand_id
1 'polypeptide(L)' 'KSFTFSEDTGIYESLIDLEVPVKIGEALGQVHFPEKPELNPVIYKAQIKGVLIGRVHKALINPGDFLALVAEEIY' A
#
# COMPACT_ATOMS: atom_id res chain seq x y z
N LYS A 1 -9.26 1.82 11.95
CA LYS A 1 -8.10 2.19 11.14
C LYS A 1 -7.26 0.98 10.81
N SER A 2 -6.71 0.96 9.61
CA SER A 2 -5.81 -0.10 9.20
C SER A 2 -4.53 0.52 8.65
N PHE A 3 -3.43 0.23 9.33
CA PHE A 3 -2.09 0.62 8.87
C PHE A 3 -1.50 -0.53 8.07
N THR A 4 -0.90 -0.22 6.94
CA THR A 4 -0.17 -1.19 6.13
C THR A 4 1.31 -0.85 6.19
N PHE A 5 2.11 -1.82 6.61
CA PHE A 5 3.56 -1.69 6.69
C PHE A 5 4.21 -2.64 5.70
N SER A 6 5.37 -2.25 5.21
CA SER A 6 6.11 -3.10 4.28
C SER A 6 6.68 -4.34 4.96
N GLU A 7 6.65 -5.45 4.23
CA GLU A 7 7.37 -6.68 4.58
C GLU A 7 8.54 -6.91 3.64
N ASP A 8 8.71 -6.03 2.67
CA ASP A 8 9.68 -6.18 1.58
C ASP A 8 10.66 -5.03 1.51
N THR A 9 11.78 -5.26 0.82
CA THR A 9 12.73 -4.23 0.46
C THR A 9 12.63 -4.01 -1.05
N GLY A 10 12.36 -2.77 -1.46
CA GLY A 10 12.21 -2.46 -2.88
C GLY A 10 11.69 -1.05 -3.10
N ILE A 11 11.06 -0.85 -4.24
CA ILE A 11 10.44 0.45 -4.57
C ILE A 11 8.92 0.28 -4.48
N TYR A 12 8.31 1.00 -3.54
CA TYR A 12 6.85 1.03 -3.40
C TYR A 12 6.25 2.09 -4.29
N GLU A 13 5.14 1.75 -4.91
CA GLU A 13 4.34 2.65 -5.73
C GLU A 13 2.88 2.56 -5.32
N SER A 14 2.29 3.70 -4.93
CA SER A 14 0.87 3.75 -4.60
C SER A 14 0.04 3.65 -5.88
N LEU A 15 -1.01 2.85 -5.84
CA LEU A 15 -1.93 2.65 -6.96
C LEU A 15 -3.25 3.40 -6.78
N ILE A 16 -3.45 4.05 -5.63
CA ILE A 16 -4.70 4.75 -5.29
C ILE A 16 -4.36 6.13 -4.74
N ASP A 17 -5.14 7.13 -5.14
CA ASP A 17 -5.00 8.48 -4.62
C ASP A 17 -5.58 8.61 -3.22
N LEU A 18 -5.13 9.66 -2.50
CA LEU A 18 -5.69 9.99 -1.20
C LEU A 18 -7.17 10.30 -1.32
N GLU A 19 -7.91 9.97 -0.27
CA GLU A 19 -9.36 10.21 -0.13
C GLU A 19 -10.23 9.34 -1.05
N VAL A 20 -9.64 8.36 -1.72
CA VAL A 20 -10.40 7.42 -2.56
C VAL A 20 -10.94 6.29 -1.68
N PRO A 21 -12.24 5.95 -1.81
CA PRO A 21 -12.80 4.80 -1.12
C PRO A 21 -12.18 3.50 -1.61
N VAL A 22 -11.94 2.58 -0.69
CA VAL A 22 -11.40 1.26 -1.00
C VAL A 22 -12.24 0.16 -0.37
N LYS A 23 -12.21 -1.00 -0.99
CA LYS A 23 -12.87 -2.21 -0.49
C LYS A 23 -11.82 -3.19 0.01
N ILE A 24 -12.21 -4.11 0.89
CA ILE A 24 -11.33 -5.18 1.34
C ILE A 24 -10.80 -5.94 0.12
N GLY A 25 -9.48 -6.16 0.09
CA GLY A 25 -8.82 -6.88 -1.00
C GLY A 25 -8.41 -6.03 -2.18
N GLU A 26 -8.81 -4.77 -2.21
CA GLU A 26 -8.42 -3.85 -3.28
C GLU A 26 -6.94 -3.48 -3.16
N ALA A 27 -6.24 -3.40 -4.30
CA ALA A 27 -4.82 -3.09 -4.31
C ALA A 27 -4.58 -1.64 -3.88
N LEU A 28 -3.78 -1.45 -2.84
CA LEU A 28 -3.38 -0.13 -2.36
C LEU A 28 -2.11 0.35 -3.06
N GLY A 29 -1.20 -0.58 -3.32
CA GLY A 29 0.07 -0.28 -3.94
C GLY A 29 0.84 -1.55 -4.26
N GLN A 30 2.02 -1.37 -4.81
CA GLN A 30 2.86 -2.51 -5.17
C GLN A 30 4.33 -2.20 -4.93
N VAL A 31 5.10 -3.24 -4.63
CA VAL A 31 6.54 -3.16 -4.46
C VAL A 31 7.22 -3.79 -5.65
N HIS A 32 8.11 -3.03 -6.28
CA HIS A 32 8.93 -3.49 -7.38
C HIS A 32 10.34 -3.84 -6.89
N PHE A 33 10.97 -4.81 -7.54
CA PHE A 33 12.32 -5.25 -7.21
C PHE A 33 13.25 -4.99 -8.40
N PRO A 34 13.76 -3.77 -8.56
CA PRO A 34 14.55 -3.42 -9.76
C PRO A 34 15.82 -4.22 -9.95
N GLU A 35 16.41 -4.73 -8.84
CA GLU A 35 17.61 -5.56 -8.91
C GLU A 35 17.32 -7.03 -9.23
N LYS A 36 16.04 -7.39 -9.25
CA LYS A 36 15.57 -8.75 -9.53
C LYS A 36 14.40 -8.69 -10.50
N PRO A 37 14.65 -8.34 -11.76
CA PRO A 37 13.56 -8.13 -12.73
C PRO A 37 12.73 -9.38 -13.01
N GLU A 38 13.24 -10.56 -12.66
CA GLU A 38 12.49 -11.81 -12.78
C GLU A 38 11.38 -11.96 -11.75
N LEU A 39 11.38 -11.14 -10.70
CA LEU A 39 10.34 -11.18 -9.67
C LEU A 39 9.17 -10.30 -10.06
N ASN A 40 7.95 -10.82 -9.88
CA ASN A 40 6.74 -10.02 -10.06
C ASN A 40 6.59 -9.04 -8.90
N PRO A 41 5.97 -7.87 -9.14
CA PRO A 41 5.66 -6.94 -8.05
C PRO A 41 4.78 -7.60 -7.00
N VAL A 42 5.00 -7.24 -5.74
CA VAL A 42 4.17 -7.68 -4.63
C VAL A 42 3.07 -6.66 -4.41
N ILE A 43 1.81 -7.11 -4.41
CA ILE A 43 0.66 -6.24 -4.23
C ILE A 43 0.28 -6.18 -2.75
N TYR A 44 0.13 -4.95 -2.24
CA TYR A 44 -0.39 -4.70 -0.90
C TYR A 44 -1.85 -4.31 -0.99
N LYS A 45 -2.70 -5.04 -0.28
CA LYS A 45 -4.17 -4.92 -0.39
C LYS A 45 -4.79 -4.35 0.87
N ALA A 46 -5.93 -3.68 0.70
CA ALA A 46 -6.69 -3.14 1.82
C ALA A 46 -7.21 -4.27 2.71
N GLN A 47 -7.03 -4.12 4.01
CA GLN A 47 -7.49 -5.09 5.01
C GLN A 47 -8.91 -4.77 5.47
N ILE A 48 -9.34 -3.53 5.31
CA ILE A 48 -10.68 -3.09 5.70
C ILE A 48 -11.28 -2.24 4.59
N LYS A 49 -12.61 -2.08 4.64
CA LYS A 49 -13.33 -1.13 3.80
C LYS A 49 -13.22 0.25 4.42
N GLY A 50 -12.94 1.26 3.63
CA GLY A 50 -12.84 2.62 4.12
C GLY A 50 -12.30 3.59 3.09
N VAL A 51 -11.59 4.60 3.55
CA VAL A 51 -11.02 5.65 2.71
C VAL A 51 -9.52 5.72 2.97
N LEU A 52 -8.73 5.82 1.90
CA LEU A 52 -7.28 5.97 2.02
C LEU A 52 -6.98 7.40 2.46
N ILE A 53 -6.49 7.56 3.70
CA ILE A 53 -6.23 8.87 4.29
C ILE A 53 -4.75 9.20 4.45
N GLY A 54 -3.88 8.23 4.25
CA GLY A 54 -2.44 8.43 4.30
C GLY A 54 -1.75 7.42 3.43
N ARG A 55 -0.69 7.84 2.75
CA ARG A 55 0.10 6.93 1.93
C ARG A 55 1.47 7.49 1.60
N VAL A 56 2.39 6.57 1.35
CA VAL A 56 3.62 6.88 0.65
C VAL A 56 3.30 6.82 -0.84
N HIS A 57 3.65 7.84 -1.61
CA HIS A 57 3.34 7.87 -3.04
C HIS A 57 4.29 6.94 -3.80
N LYS A 58 5.58 7.18 -3.67
CA LYS A 58 6.62 6.35 -4.29
C LYS A 58 7.92 6.53 -3.53
N ALA A 59 8.53 5.43 -3.09
CA ALA A 59 9.76 5.50 -2.32
C ALA A 59 10.48 4.16 -2.25
N LEU A 60 11.76 4.22 -1.96
CA LEU A 60 12.52 3.05 -1.52
C LEU A 60 12.05 2.71 -0.12
N ILE A 61 11.73 1.44 0.10
CA ILE A 61 11.21 0.99 1.38
C ILE A 61 11.96 -0.24 1.88
N ASN A 62 11.88 -0.42 3.20
CA ASN A 62 12.41 -1.58 3.90
C ASN A 62 11.31 -2.19 4.77
N PRO A 63 11.48 -3.44 5.26
CA PRO A 63 10.51 -4.03 6.17
C PRO A 63 10.24 -3.12 7.37
N GLY A 64 8.97 -2.94 7.70
CA GLY A 64 8.52 -2.07 8.79
C GLY A 64 8.19 -0.65 8.38
N ASP A 65 8.52 -0.24 7.16
CA ASP A 65 8.19 1.11 6.70
C ASP A 65 6.69 1.26 6.47
N PHE A 66 6.15 2.43 6.82
CA PHE A 66 4.74 2.76 6.59
C PHE A 66 4.45 2.89 5.09
N LEU A 67 3.36 2.28 4.65
CA LEU A 67 2.92 2.36 3.26
C LEU A 67 1.58 3.08 3.09
N ALA A 68 0.59 2.71 3.89
CA ALA A 68 -0.77 3.24 3.71
C ALA A 68 -1.57 3.17 5.00
N LEU A 69 -2.56 4.07 5.10
CA LEU A 69 -3.51 4.12 6.20
C LEU A 69 -4.92 4.25 5.64
N VAL A 70 -5.75 3.27 5.94
CA VAL A 70 -7.17 3.28 5.57
C VAL A 70 -7.99 3.54 6.82
N ALA A 71 -8.87 4.54 6.76
CA ALA A 71 -9.81 4.85 7.83
C ALA A 71 -11.17 4.26 7.52
N GLU A 72 -11.79 3.65 8.52
CA GLU A 72 -13.13 3.10 8.38
C GLU A 72 -14.14 4.22 8.18
N GLU A 73 -15.18 3.94 7.39
CA GLU A 73 -16.31 4.85 7.29
C GLU A 73 -17.18 4.64 8.53
N ILE A 74 -17.50 5.75 9.19
CA ILE A 74 -18.35 5.74 10.38
C ILE A 74 -19.65 6.50 10.03
N TYR A 75 -20.73 5.77 9.94
CA TYR A 75 -22.07 6.35 9.72
C TYR A 75 -23.06 5.75 10.69
#